data_bec5c61bc53ab158e368b8741c714698
#
_entry.id   bec5c61bc53ab158e368b8741c714698
#
_cell.length_a   1.000
_cell.length_b   1.000
_cell.length_c   1.000
_cell.angle_alpha   90.00
_cell.angle_beta   90.00
_cell.angle_gamma   90.00
#
_symmetry.space_group_name_H-M   'P 1'
#
loop_
_entity.id
_entity.type
_entity.pdbx_description
1 polymer ?
#
loop_
_entity_poly.entity_id
_entity_poly.type
_entity_poly.pdbx_seq_one_letter_code
_entity_poly.pdbx_strand_id
1 'polypeptide(L)'
;MFVGKRMTRKVVTVSREDTLRHASHLMHQHRIHQLPVVEGDVLTGFVSGTDIRNSTFEETTVSETGQILVKNKTIGEVMTRDVITVTPSDTVEDALALILKRRLGALPVVDGQKLVGIITKADVLSAFRDILRIEEPGVRVEVLLPPDPGALMKLVRKIGELEAEIRSLILSPTPDGYVAFLRIATIDAGGVRRKLRDAGFDVPDVADFLQ
;
A
#
# COMPACT_ATOMS: atom_id res chain seq x y z
N MET A 1 0.83 -11.66 -2.55
CA MET A 1 1.43 -11.19 -3.85
C MET A 1 2.84 -10.68 -3.57
N PHE A 2 3.83 -10.90 -4.48
CA PHE A 2 5.22 -10.52 -4.23
C PHE A 2 5.52 -9.06 -4.61
N VAL A 3 6.33 -8.39 -3.79
CA VAL A 3 6.82 -7.02 -4.00
C VAL A 3 7.43 -6.83 -5.38
N GLY A 4 8.27 -7.78 -5.83
CA GLY A 4 8.94 -7.72 -7.13
C GLY A 4 8.02 -7.64 -8.35
N LYS A 5 6.73 -7.97 -8.20
CA LYS A 5 5.71 -7.82 -9.26
C LYS A 5 5.03 -6.45 -9.24
N ARG A 6 5.18 -5.68 -8.16
CA ARG A 6 4.47 -4.40 -7.94
C ARG A 6 5.40 -3.21 -7.78
N MET A 7 6.67 -3.43 -7.45
CA MET A 7 7.65 -2.37 -7.28
C MET A 7 7.91 -1.59 -8.56
N THR A 8 8.21 -0.32 -8.45
CA THR A 8 8.78 0.50 -9.50
C THR A 8 10.27 0.16 -9.65
N ARG A 9 10.70 -0.29 -10.83
CA ARG A 9 12.10 -0.72 -11.08
C ARG A 9 13.02 0.44 -11.49
N LYS A 10 12.50 1.40 -12.25
CA LYS A 10 13.26 2.60 -12.65
C LYS A 10 13.16 3.63 -11.55
N VAL A 11 14.01 3.50 -10.54
CA VAL A 11 14.00 4.37 -9.37
C VAL A 11 14.79 5.63 -9.63
N VAL A 12 14.22 6.78 -9.30
CA VAL A 12 14.96 8.05 -9.25
C VAL A 12 15.74 8.07 -7.94
N THR A 13 17.04 8.27 -8.02
CA THR A 13 17.95 8.23 -6.88
C THR A 13 18.78 9.50 -6.80
N VAL A 14 19.43 9.71 -5.67
CA VAL A 14 20.41 10.77 -5.44
C VAL A 14 21.66 10.18 -4.81
N SER A 15 22.77 10.91 -4.89
CA SER A 15 23.98 10.61 -4.14
C SER A 15 24.00 11.38 -2.81
N ARG A 16 24.86 10.98 -1.89
CA ARG A 16 25.03 11.66 -0.60
C ARG A 16 25.64 13.07 -0.74
N GLU A 17 26.37 13.32 -1.85
CA GLU A 17 27.00 14.59 -2.19
C GLU A 17 26.03 15.59 -2.85
N ASP A 18 24.87 15.11 -3.33
CA ASP A 18 23.86 15.95 -3.95
C ASP A 18 23.33 17.00 -2.95
N THR A 19 22.91 18.14 -3.48
CA THR A 19 22.33 19.22 -2.66
C THR A 19 20.85 18.96 -2.39
N LEU A 20 20.35 19.50 -1.27
CA LEU A 20 18.91 19.45 -0.94
C LEU A 20 18.05 20.08 -2.05
N ARG A 21 18.57 21.13 -2.70
CA ARG A 21 17.90 21.78 -3.83
C ARG A 21 17.74 20.84 -5.02
N HIS A 22 18.78 20.07 -5.35
CA HIS A 22 18.72 19.08 -6.44
C HIS A 22 17.70 18.00 -6.14
N ALA A 23 17.72 17.42 -4.94
CA ALA A 23 16.74 16.42 -4.52
C ALA A 23 15.30 16.95 -4.53
N SER A 24 15.08 18.18 -4.03
CA SER A 24 13.78 18.84 -4.09
C SER A 24 13.28 19.02 -5.53
N HIS A 25 14.17 19.42 -6.44
CA HIS A 25 13.86 19.55 -7.86
C HIS A 25 13.44 18.21 -8.49
N LEU A 26 14.19 17.13 -8.23
CA LEU A 26 13.85 15.78 -8.69
C LEU A 26 12.51 15.30 -8.14
N MET A 27 12.25 15.52 -6.85
CA MET A 27 10.97 15.17 -6.24
C MET A 27 9.79 15.88 -6.93
N HIS A 28 9.95 17.17 -7.22
CA HIS A 28 8.93 17.95 -7.90
C HIS A 28 8.74 17.50 -9.36
N GLN A 29 9.84 17.34 -10.11
CA GLN A 29 9.84 16.92 -11.52
C GLN A 29 9.17 15.57 -11.72
N HIS A 30 9.47 14.60 -10.84
CA HIS A 30 8.94 13.24 -10.92
C HIS A 30 7.67 13.01 -10.10
N ARG A 31 7.17 14.06 -9.41
CA ARG A 31 5.99 13.98 -8.51
C ARG A 31 6.12 12.89 -7.46
N ILE A 32 7.31 12.78 -6.86
CA ILE A 32 7.64 11.84 -5.81
C ILE A 32 8.03 12.60 -4.53
N HIS A 33 7.96 11.94 -3.39
CA HIS A 33 8.18 12.56 -2.08
C HIS A 33 9.36 11.98 -1.32
N GLN A 34 10.05 11.00 -1.92
CA GLN A 34 11.13 10.26 -1.28
C GLN A 34 12.11 9.80 -2.35
N LEU A 35 13.40 9.80 -1.99
CA LEU A 35 14.49 9.37 -2.86
C LEU A 35 15.41 8.43 -2.10
N PRO A 36 15.70 7.23 -2.63
CA PRO A 36 16.82 6.44 -2.18
C PRO A 36 18.14 7.15 -2.46
N VAL A 37 19.06 7.07 -1.52
CA VAL A 37 20.43 7.56 -1.65
C VAL A 37 21.33 6.38 -1.96
N VAL A 38 22.11 6.47 -3.03
CA VAL A 38 22.93 5.35 -3.50
C VAL A 38 24.37 5.77 -3.74
N GLU A 39 25.29 4.79 -3.61
CA GLU A 39 26.65 4.85 -4.11
C GLU A 39 26.79 3.76 -5.19
N GLY A 40 26.84 4.15 -6.46
CA GLY A 40 26.63 3.23 -7.57
C GLY A 40 25.25 2.60 -7.50
N ASP A 41 25.16 1.27 -7.32
CA ASP A 41 23.89 0.54 -7.16
C ASP A 41 23.55 0.25 -5.69
N VAL A 42 24.43 0.57 -4.75
CA VAL A 42 24.31 0.22 -3.34
C VAL A 42 23.47 1.27 -2.62
N LEU A 43 22.42 0.83 -1.91
CA LEU A 43 21.61 1.72 -1.08
C LEU A 43 22.40 2.13 0.18
N THR A 44 22.60 3.43 0.38
CA THR A 44 23.33 3.99 1.52
C THR A 44 22.48 4.88 2.41
N GLY A 45 21.29 5.27 1.96
CA GLY A 45 20.39 6.12 2.73
C GLY A 45 19.04 6.32 2.06
N PHE A 46 18.20 7.11 2.71
CA PHE A 46 16.88 7.48 2.24
C PHE A 46 16.54 8.91 2.67
N VAL A 47 15.96 9.70 1.79
CA VAL A 47 15.58 11.08 2.10
C VAL A 47 14.15 11.36 1.68
N SER A 48 13.39 12.05 2.52
CA SER A 48 12.03 12.47 2.21
C SER A 48 11.94 14.00 2.03
N GLY A 49 10.86 14.45 1.38
CA GLY A 49 10.56 15.87 1.27
C GLY A 49 10.36 16.56 2.63
N THR A 50 10.02 15.80 3.67
CA THR A 50 9.93 16.32 5.05
C THR A 50 11.30 16.58 5.62
N ASP A 51 12.26 15.68 5.41
CA ASP A 51 13.65 15.84 5.87
C ASP A 51 14.27 17.08 5.24
N ILE A 52 14.04 17.25 3.92
CA ILE A 52 14.53 18.44 3.20
C ILE A 52 13.90 19.72 3.77
N ARG A 53 12.58 19.76 3.97
CA ARG A 53 11.90 20.96 4.50
C ARG A 53 12.38 21.30 5.90
N ASN A 54 12.45 20.32 6.81
CA ASN A 54 12.91 20.54 8.17
C ASN A 54 14.32 21.11 8.19
N SER A 55 15.22 20.57 7.39
CA SER A 55 16.60 21.05 7.28
C SER A 55 16.70 22.45 6.70
N THR A 56 15.83 22.83 5.77
CA THR A 56 15.82 24.17 5.18
C THR A 56 15.38 25.23 6.20
N PHE A 57 14.47 24.90 7.12
CA PHE A 57 14.07 25.83 8.20
C PHE A 57 15.18 26.09 9.21
N GLU A 58 16.06 25.14 9.47
CA GLU A 58 17.21 25.28 10.38
C GLU A 58 18.37 26.11 9.78
N GLU A 59 18.36 26.35 8.47
CA GLU A 59 19.46 26.98 7.72
C GLU A 59 19.41 28.51 7.65
N THR A 60 18.32 29.12 8.07
CA THR A 60 18.19 30.58 8.00
C THR A 60 18.87 31.23 9.18
N THR A 61 20.18 31.45 9.09
CA THR A 61 20.91 32.25 10.05
C THR A 61 21.03 33.68 9.50
N VAL A 62 20.64 34.68 10.29
CA VAL A 62 20.87 36.09 9.96
C VAL A 62 22.27 36.41 10.47
N SER A 63 23.18 36.83 9.58
CA SER A 63 24.50 37.29 9.97
C SER A 63 24.39 38.57 10.79
N GLU A 64 25.42 38.92 11.56
CA GLU A 64 25.51 40.22 12.29
C GLU A 64 25.32 41.45 11.39
N THR A 65 25.50 41.28 10.08
CA THR A 65 25.30 42.31 9.04
C THR A 65 23.90 42.26 8.39
N GLY A 66 22.97 41.44 8.92
CA GLY A 66 21.60 41.34 8.40
C GLY A 66 21.46 40.53 7.09
N GLN A 67 22.50 39.84 6.62
CA GLN A 67 22.44 38.99 5.45
C GLN A 67 21.93 37.61 5.83
N ILE A 68 20.97 37.08 5.03
CA ILE A 68 20.46 35.72 5.16
C ILE A 68 21.51 34.77 4.58
N LEU A 69 22.17 34.01 5.43
CA LEU A 69 23.11 32.96 5.03
C LEU A 69 22.36 31.64 4.94
N VAL A 70 22.19 31.12 3.72
CA VAL A 70 21.66 29.78 3.48
C VAL A 70 22.84 28.82 3.35
N LYS A 71 22.97 27.91 4.29
CA LYS A 71 24.01 26.87 4.24
C LYS A 71 23.58 25.80 3.24
N ASN A 72 24.39 25.53 2.23
CA ASN A 72 24.15 24.45 1.25
C ASN A 72 24.46 23.09 1.88
N LYS A 73 23.49 22.49 2.60
CA LYS A 73 23.62 21.12 3.09
C LYS A 73 23.56 20.09 1.95
N THR A 74 24.24 19.00 2.15
CA THR A 74 24.19 17.83 1.28
C THR A 74 23.14 16.83 1.77
N ILE A 75 22.75 15.92 0.90
CA ILE A 75 21.82 14.81 1.25
C ILE A 75 22.42 13.95 2.37
N GLY A 76 23.74 13.70 2.36
CA GLY A 76 24.43 12.91 3.37
C GLY A 76 24.33 13.44 4.80
N GLU A 77 24.04 14.75 4.97
CA GLU A 77 23.85 15.40 6.28
C GLU A 77 22.44 15.23 6.85
N VAL A 78 21.44 14.94 5.99
CA VAL A 78 20.01 14.90 6.37
C VAL A 78 19.36 13.54 6.16
N MET A 79 19.98 12.63 5.38
CA MET A 79 19.41 11.33 5.05
C MET A 79 19.29 10.42 6.28
N THR A 80 18.28 9.59 6.30
CA THR A 80 18.21 8.42 7.18
C THR A 80 19.17 7.36 6.66
N ARG A 81 20.06 6.84 7.53
CA ARG A 81 21.05 5.81 7.18
C ARG A 81 20.53 4.40 7.46
N ASP A 82 19.83 4.20 8.57
CA ASP A 82 19.22 2.92 8.92
C ASP A 82 17.90 2.74 8.15
N VAL A 83 18.04 2.41 6.87
CA VAL A 83 16.90 2.32 5.95
C VAL A 83 16.21 0.98 6.11
N ILE A 84 14.90 1.02 6.38
CA ILE A 84 14.07 -0.19 6.36
C ILE A 84 13.79 -0.55 4.90
N THR A 85 14.14 -1.75 4.52
CA THR A 85 14.03 -2.26 3.15
C THR A 85 13.18 -3.53 3.11
N VAL A 86 12.78 -3.91 1.90
CA VAL A 86 12.19 -5.20 1.57
C VAL A 86 12.92 -5.81 0.38
N THR A 87 12.71 -7.09 0.13
CA THR A 87 13.26 -7.81 -1.02
C THR A 87 12.17 -8.04 -2.09
N PRO A 88 12.52 -8.37 -3.34
CA PRO A 88 11.55 -8.73 -4.37
C PRO A 88 10.68 -9.95 -4.02
N SER A 89 11.17 -10.83 -3.14
CA SER A 89 10.48 -12.05 -2.68
C SER A 89 9.56 -11.84 -1.48
N ASP A 90 9.64 -10.69 -0.81
CA ASP A 90 8.71 -10.34 0.26
C ASP A 90 7.30 -10.14 -0.30
N THR A 91 6.31 -10.30 0.56
CA THR A 91 4.92 -10.11 0.16
C THR A 91 4.51 -8.63 0.24
N VAL A 92 3.51 -8.25 -0.54
CA VAL A 92 2.91 -6.91 -0.47
C VAL A 92 2.26 -6.69 0.91
N GLU A 93 1.78 -7.75 1.54
CA GLU A 93 1.22 -7.78 2.88
C GLU A 93 2.29 -7.42 3.94
N ASP A 94 3.51 -7.98 3.82
CA ASP A 94 4.65 -7.65 4.69
C ASP A 94 5.08 -6.18 4.50
N ALA A 95 5.16 -5.74 3.24
CA ALA A 95 5.45 -4.34 2.92
C ALA A 95 4.40 -3.40 3.54
N LEU A 96 3.10 -3.74 3.46
CA LEU A 96 2.03 -2.98 4.09
C LEU A 96 2.21 -2.91 5.62
N ALA A 97 2.48 -4.04 6.26
CA ALA A 97 2.68 -4.11 7.70
C ALA A 97 3.84 -3.21 8.16
N LEU A 98 4.97 -3.21 7.44
CA LEU A 98 6.12 -2.34 7.71
C LEU A 98 5.77 -0.86 7.51
N ILE A 99 5.13 -0.52 6.39
CA ILE A 99 4.70 0.85 6.06
C ILE A 99 3.80 1.41 7.18
N LEU A 100 2.82 0.63 7.64
CA LEU A 100 1.89 1.05 8.69
C LEU A 100 2.57 1.15 10.05
N LYS A 101 3.32 0.12 10.45
CA LYS A 101 3.99 0.05 11.76
C LYS A 101 5.02 1.16 11.93
N ARG A 102 5.75 1.50 10.87
CA ARG A 102 6.83 2.49 10.87
C ARG A 102 6.39 3.86 10.33
N ARG A 103 5.14 4.01 9.91
CA ARG A 103 4.57 5.24 9.32
C ARG A 103 5.37 5.74 8.10
N LEU A 104 5.85 4.80 7.28
CA LEU A 104 6.64 5.09 6.10
C LEU A 104 5.76 5.45 4.89
N GLY A 105 6.30 6.19 3.94
CA GLY A 105 5.65 6.50 2.66
C GLY A 105 5.99 5.49 1.57
N ALA A 106 7.21 4.94 1.62
CA ALA A 106 7.71 3.94 0.68
C ALA A 106 8.81 3.11 1.35
N LEU A 107 9.14 1.99 0.71
CA LEU A 107 10.24 1.09 1.09
C LEU A 107 11.13 0.87 -0.13
N PRO A 108 12.45 1.11 -0.04
CA PRO A 108 13.39 0.63 -1.04
C PRO A 108 13.36 -0.90 -1.11
N VAL A 109 13.45 -1.41 -2.32
CA VAL A 109 13.52 -2.86 -2.58
C VAL A 109 14.96 -3.19 -2.96
N VAL A 110 15.57 -4.11 -2.21
CA VAL A 110 16.98 -4.46 -2.39
C VAL A 110 17.17 -5.95 -2.70
N ASP A 111 18.21 -6.25 -3.46
CA ASP A 111 18.75 -7.59 -3.63
C ASP A 111 20.17 -7.59 -3.05
N GLY A 112 20.34 -8.20 -1.88
CA GLY A 112 21.50 -7.96 -1.03
C GLY A 112 21.58 -6.49 -0.59
N GLN A 113 22.59 -5.77 -1.04
CA GLN A 113 22.74 -4.32 -0.78
C GLN A 113 22.34 -3.44 -1.99
N LYS A 114 22.06 -4.07 -3.14
CA LYS A 114 21.72 -3.34 -4.36
C LYS A 114 20.27 -2.88 -4.37
N LEU A 115 20.05 -1.64 -4.69
CA LEU A 115 18.72 -1.10 -4.94
C LEU A 115 18.19 -1.65 -6.27
N VAL A 116 17.08 -2.41 -6.24
CA VAL A 116 16.45 -3.00 -7.43
C VAL A 116 15.05 -2.45 -7.69
N GLY A 117 14.50 -1.66 -6.77
CA GLY A 117 13.18 -1.05 -6.91
C GLY A 117 12.80 -0.20 -5.71
N ILE A 118 11.57 0.32 -5.77
CA ILE A 118 10.90 0.99 -4.65
C ILE A 118 9.43 0.59 -4.67
N ILE A 119 8.85 0.37 -3.50
CA ILE A 119 7.41 0.13 -3.34
C ILE A 119 6.81 1.19 -2.41
N THR A 120 5.75 1.85 -2.87
CA THR A 120 5.07 2.94 -2.14
C THR A 120 3.75 2.48 -1.54
N LYS A 121 3.19 3.28 -0.63
CA LYS A 121 1.79 3.10 -0.18
C LYS A 121 0.80 2.99 -1.34
N ALA A 122 0.99 3.79 -2.38
CA ALA A 122 0.11 3.79 -3.54
C ALA A 122 0.21 2.47 -4.32
N ASP A 123 1.42 1.92 -4.46
CA ASP A 123 1.64 0.62 -5.13
C ASP A 123 0.96 -0.51 -4.35
N VAL A 124 1.10 -0.49 -3.02
CA VAL A 124 0.45 -1.46 -2.12
C VAL A 124 -1.07 -1.37 -2.23
N LEU A 125 -1.65 -0.16 -2.14
CA LEU A 125 -3.10 0.04 -2.29
C LEU A 125 -3.59 -0.38 -3.67
N SER A 126 -2.81 -0.09 -4.72
CA SER A 126 -3.12 -0.55 -6.09
C SER A 126 -3.11 -2.07 -6.19
N ALA A 127 -2.16 -2.74 -5.53
CA ALA A 127 -2.13 -4.21 -5.49
C ALA A 127 -3.39 -4.79 -4.83
N PHE A 128 -3.85 -4.22 -3.70
CA PHE A 128 -5.10 -4.64 -3.06
C PHE A 128 -6.32 -4.33 -3.91
N ARG A 129 -6.40 -3.16 -4.55
CA ARG A 129 -7.47 -2.82 -5.50
C ARG A 129 -7.62 -3.90 -6.57
N ASP A 130 -6.49 -4.37 -7.13
CA ASP A 130 -6.48 -5.37 -8.18
C ASP A 130 -6.89 -6.76 -7.66
N ILE A 131 -6.40 -7.16 -6.46
CA ILE A 131 -6.79 -8.42 -5.81
C ILE A 131 -8.30 -8.43 -5.51
N LEU A 132 -8.82 -7.32 -5.00
CA LEU A 132 -10.22 -7.16 -4.62
C LEU A 132 -11.13 -6.88 -5.82
N ARG A 133 -10.55 -6.71 -7.02
CA ARG A 133 -11.26 -6.40 -8.27
C ARG A 133 -12.25 -5.23 -8.11
N ILE A 134 -11.82 -4.17 -7.40
CA ILE A 134 -12.71 -3.05 -7.01
C ILE A 134 -13.27 -2.33 -8.23
N GLU A 135 -12.51 -2.22 -9.31
CA GLU A 135 -12.91 -1.53 -10.54
C GLU A 135 -13.78 -2.38 -11.48
N GLU A 136 -13.87 -3.68 -11.24
CA GLU A 136 -14.72 -4.54 -12.07
C GLU A 136 -16.20 -4.40 -11.68
N PRO A 137 -17.12 -4.39 -12.66
CA PRO A 137 -18.54 -4.34 -12.37
C PRO A 137 -18.97 -5.58 -11.59
N GLY A 138 -19.87 -5.39 -10.65
CA GLY A 138 -20.40 -6.47 -9.81
C GLY A 138 -21.01 -5.94 -8.52
N VAL A 139 -21.65 -6.85 -7.81
CA VAL A 139 -22.35 -6.59 -6.56
C VAL A 139 -21.57 -7.10 -5.39
N ARG A 140 -21.50 -6.31 -4.32
CA ARG A 140 -20.97 -6.74 -3.03
C ARG A 140 -22.07 -7.37 -2.19
N VAL A 141 -21.78 -8.58 -1.70
CA VAL A 141 -22.65 -9.30 -0.77
C VAL A 141 -21.84 -9.70 0.44
N GLU A 142 -22.39 -9.46 1.62
CA GLU A 142 -21.83 -9.92 2.90
C GLU A 142 -22.66 -11.11 3.38
N VAL A 143 -21.99 -12.15 3.85
CA VAL A 143 -22.64 -13.35 4.38
C VAL A 143 -21.98 -13.70 5.71
N LEU A 144 -22.79 -13.81 6.75
CA LEU A 144 -22.32 -14.27 8.05
C LEU A 144 -22.26 -15.81 8.01
N LEU A 145 -21.13 -16.36 8.40
CA LEU A 145 -20.89 -17.79 8.42
C LEU A 145 -20.60 -18.26 9.84
N PRO A 146 -21.21 -19.35 10.28
CA PRO A 146 -20.86 -19.96 11.55
C PRO A 146 -19.42 -20.49 11.53
N PRO A 147 -18.81 -20.80 12.72
CA PRO A 147 -17.47 -21.35 12.84
C PRO A 147 -17.42 -22.84 12.44
N ASP A 148 -18.09 -23.20 11.37
CA ASP A 148 -18.15 -24.55 10.77
C ASP A 148 -17.23 -24.58 9.54
N PRO A 149 -16.22 -25.49 9.48
CA PRO A 149 -15.34 -25.62 8.32
C PRO A 149 -16.08 -25.85 6.98
N GLY A 150 -17.28 -26.44 7.04
CA GLY A 150 -18.12 -26.67 5.85
C GLY A 150 -18.93 -25.47 5.38
N ALA A 151 -19.06 -24.42 6.21
CA ALA A 151 -19.94 -23.29 5.91
C ALA A 151 -19.50 -22.53 4.63
N LEU A 152 -18.20 -22.29 4.47
CA LEU A 152 -17.65 -21.66 3.28
C LEU A 152 -17.88 -22.50 2.01
N MET A 153 -17.70 -23.82 2.11
CA MET A 153 -17.93 -24.72 0.99
C MET A 153 -19.39 -24.72 0.55
N LYS A 154 -20.33 -24.70 1.50
CA LYS A 154 -21.77 -24.58 1.21
C LYS A 154 -22.08 -23.27 0.48
N LEU A 155 -21.50 -22.15 0.94
CA LEU A 155 -21.66 -20.84 0.31
C LEU A 155 -21.14 -20.82 -1.12
N VAL A 156 -19.90 -21.27 -1.36
CA VAL A 156 -19.28 -21.27 -2.69
C VAL A 156 -20.07 -22.17 -3.65
N ARG A 157 -20.51 -23.35 -3.20
CA ARG A 157 -21.37 -24.24 -3.99
C ARG A 157 -22.67 -23.55 -4.37
N LYS A 158 -23.33 -22.89 -3.39
CA LYS A 158 -24.60 -22.19 -3.65
C LYS A 158 -24.44 -21.09 -4.68
N ILE A 159 -23.35 -20.31 -4.63
CA ILE A 159 -23.10 -19.28 -5.64
C ILE A 159 -22.87 -19.90 -7.03
N GLY A 160 -22.16 -21.03 -7.10
CA GLY A 160 -21.99 -21.77 -8.36
C GLY A 160 -23.32 -22.26 -8.95
N GLU A 161 -24.29 -22.71 -8.12
CA GLU A 161 -25.63 -23.05 -8.55
C GLU A 161 -26.46 -21.87 -9.11
N LEU A 162 -26.07 -20.64 -8.74
CA LEU A 162 -26.67 -19.41 -9.26
C LEU A 162 -26.05 -18.96 -10.57
N GLU A 163 -25.10 -19.75 -11.13
CA GLU A 163 -24.33 -19.42 -12.32
C GLU A 163 -23.63 -18.04 -12.23
N ALA A 164 -23.30 -17.60 -11.01
CA ALA A 164 -22.71 -16.33 -10.73
C ALA A 164 -21.20 -16.45 -10.53
N GLU A 165 -20.42 -15.67 -11.27
CA GLU A 165 -18.97 -15.65 -11.15
C GLU A 165 -18.53 -14.90 -9.88
N ILE A 166 -17.72 -15.54 -9.03
CA ILE A 166 -17.09 -14.88 -7.88
C ILE A 166 -15.87 -14.10 -8.37
N ARG A 167 -15.92 -12.79 -8.27
CA ARG A 167 -14.80 -11.89 -8.60
C ARG A 167 -13.76 -11.83 -7.49
N SER A 168 -14.22 -11.70 -6.26
CA SER A 168 -13.37 -11.81 -5.07
C SER A 168 -14.16 -12.38 -3.90
N LEU A 169 -13.42 -13.05 -3.01
CA LEU A 169 -13.93 -13.57 -1.75
C LEU A 169 -12.90 -13.29 -0.66
N ILE A 170 -13.34 -12.61 0.40
CA ILE A 170 -12.52 -12.34 1.57
C ILE A 170 -13.26 -12.90 2.78
N LEU A 171 -12.53 -13.62 3.62
CA LEU A 171 -13.04 -14.13 4.87
C LEU A 171 -12.42 -13.34 6.03
N SER A 172 -13.26 -12.74 6.85
CA SER A 172 -12.83 -12.03 8.06
C SER A 172 -13.35 -12.75 9.30
N PRO A 173 -12.50 -13.09 10.28
CA PRO A 173 -12.95 -13.70 11.52
C PRO A 173 -13.76 -12.71 12.36
N THR A 174 -14.77 -13.24 13.04
CA THR A 174 -15.59 -12.55 14.05
C THR A 174 -15.68 -13.41 15.32
N PRO A 175 -16.16 -12.89 16.47
CA PRO A 175 -16.34 -13.69 17.66
C PRO A 175 -17.25 -14.91 17.45
N ASP A 176 -18.24 -14.82 16.55
CA ASP A 176 -19.27 -15.84 16.34
C ASP A 176 -19.04 -16.66 15.07
N GLY A 177 -17.91 -16.48 14.38
CA GLY A 177 -17.61 -17.20 13.15
C GLY A 177 -16.83 -16.37 12.15
N TYR A 178 -17.38 -16.15 10.97
CA TYR A 178 -16.73 -15.39 9.90
C TYR A 178 -17.73 -14.49 9.15
N VAL A 179 -17.24 -13.39 8.61
CA VAL A 179 -17.93 -12.64 7.55
C VAL A 179 -17.26 -12.94 6.23
N ALA A 180 -18.02 -13.44 5.28
CA ALA A 180 -17.60 -13.59 3.90
C ALA A 180 -18.00 -12.36 3.09
N PHE A 181 -17.02 -11.59 2.66
CA PHE A 181 -17.19 -10.47 1.73
C PHE A 181 -17.02 -10.98 0.31
N LEU A 182 -18.10 -11.00 -0.44
CA LEU A 182 -18.14 -11.49 -1.81
C LEU A 182 -18.33 -10.34 -2.78
N ARG A 183 -17.58 -10.39 -3.88
CA ARG A 183 -17.88 -9.59 -5.07
C ARG A 183 -18.31 -10.55 -6.18
N ILE A 184 -19.50 -10.38 -6.68
CA ILE A 184 -20.17 -11.31 -7.62
C ILE A 184 -20.47 -10.54 -8.90
N ALA A 185 -20.14 -11.13 -10.06
CA ALA A 185 -20.43 -10.59 -11.37
C ALA A 185 -21.93 -10.72 -11.67
N THR A 186 -22.70 -9.78 -11.20
CA THR A 186 -24.14 -9.69 -11.46
C THR A 186 -24.60 -8.24 -11.39
N ILE A 187 -25.71 -7.92 -12.04
CA ILE A 187 -26.40 -6.64 -11.93
C ILE A 187 -27.60 -6.74 -10.96
N ASP A 188 -28.03 -7.97 -10.61
CA ASP A 188 -29.17 -8.22 -9.71
C ASP A 188 -28.69 -8.57 -8.30
N ALA A 189 -28.35 -7.53 -7.54
CA ALA A 189 -27.99 -7.65 -6.13
C ALA A 189 -29.11 -8.22 -5.26
N GLY A 190 -30.32 -7.78 -5.51
CA GLY A 190 -31.51 -8.18 -4.73
C GLY A 190 -31.84 -9.65 -4.91
N GLY A 191 -31.75 -10.14 -6.16
CA GLY A 191 -31.99 -11.54 -6.47
C GLY A 191 -30.97 -12.47 -5.86
N VAL A 192 -29.68 -12.12 -5.91
CA VAL A 192 -28.62 -12.93 -5.27
C VAL A 192 -28.79 -12.99 -3.76
N ARG A 193 -29.02 -11.84 -3.08
CA ARG A 193 -29.22 -11.81 -1.63
C ARG A 193 -30.43 -12.66 -1.22
N ARG A 194 -31.56 -12.53 -1.92
CA ARG A 194 -32.76 -13.31 -1.66
C ARG A 194 -32.50 -14.82 -1.79
N LYS A 195 -31.90 -15.27 -2.89
CA LYS A 195 -31.58 -16.67 -3.13
C LYS A 195 -30.62 -17.26 -2.11
N LEU A 196 -29.69 -16.46 -1.57
CA LEU A 196 -28.82 -16.87 -0.48
C LEU A 196 -29.61 -17.00 0.84
N ARG A 197 -30.48 -16.04 1.16
CA ARG A 197 -31.38 -16.12 2.34
C ARG A 197 -32.32 -17.31 2.26
N ASP A 198 -32.93 -17.56 1.11
CA ASP A 198 -33.80 -18.71 0.86
C ASP A 198 -33.05 -20.05 1.03
N ALA A 199 -31.75 -20.04 0.81
CA ALA A 199 -30.88 -21.20 1.05
C ALA A 199 -30.36 -21.30 2.50
N GLY A 200 -30.85 -20.44 3.41
CA GLY A 200 -30.52 -20.47 4.84
C GLY A 200 -29.25 -19.74 5.24
N PHE A 201 -28.69 -18.90 4.34
CA PHE A 201 -27.55 -18.06 4.72
C PHE A 201 -28.02 -16.77 5.38
N ASP A 202 -27.28 -16.33 6.40
CA ASP A 202 -27.45 -15.03 7.02
C ASP A 202 -26.78 -13.96 6.15
N VAL A 203 -27.61 -13.12 5.51
CA VAL A 203 -27.18 -12.06 4.60
C VAL A 203 -27.69 -10.74 5.14
N PRO A 204 -26.87 -9.95 5.86
CA PRO A 204 -27.27 -8.67 6.41
C PRO A 204 -27.77 -7.69 5.34
N ASP A 205 -28.69 -6.83 5.68
CA ASP A 205 -29.12 -5.74 4.83
C ASP A 205 -28.31 -4.48 5.15
N VAL A 206 -28.18 -3.57 4.18
CA VAL A 206 -27.52 -2.27 4.41
C VAL A 206 -28.23 -1.47 5.50
N ALA A 207 -29.55 -1.64 5.63
CA ALA A 207 -30.35 -1.03 6.69
C ALA A 207 -29.95 -1.45 8.12
N ASP A 208 -29.39 -2.65 8.28
CA ASP A 208 -28.99 -3.17 9.59
C ASP A 208 -27.75 -2.47 10.16
N PHE A 209 -26.98 -1.74 9.31
CA PHE A 209 -25.77 -1.00 9.70
C PHE A 209 -26.02 0.52 9.88
N LEU A 210 -27.26 1.00 9.66
CA LEU A 210 -27.61 2.41 9.75
C LEU A 210 -28.34 2.78 11.06
N GLN A 211 -28.39 1.85 12.03
CA GLN A 211 -28.99 2.05 13.34
C GLN A 211 -27.98 2.45 14.41
#